data_6b37d6519b8182060296b9fde025b116
#
_entry.id   6b37d6519b8182060296b9fde025b116
#
_cell.length_a   1.000
_cell.length_b   1.000
_cell.length_c   1.000
_cell.angle_alpha   90.00
_cell.angle_beta   90.00
_cell.angle_gamma   90.00
#
_symmetry.space_group_name_H-M   'P 1'
#
loop_
_entity.id
_entity.type
_entity.pdbx_description
1 polymer ?
#
loop_
_entity_poly.entity_id
_entity_poly.type
_entity_poly.pdbx_seq_one_letter_code
_entity_poly.pdbx_strand_id
1 'polypeptide(L)'
;SFTLISTDKAVRPTNVMGASKRIAELICQAHAKEKLDIKLDIVRFGNVLGSSGSVIPLFQKQIEAGGPVTVTHNKITRYFMTIPEAAELVIQASAMTSSGDVFVLDMGRPIKIVDLAKEMIKLSGFQHYFSDTPNQVQHKTRHIPISITGLRNGEKLYEELLIGNNPQPTEHPRIMKASEVSINISDLTFHLTRLENACNTHNLGTIFNILNELPLEFNH
;
A
#
# COMPACT_ATOMS: atom_id res chain seq x y z
N SER A 1 -8.69 17.75 14.72
CA SER A 1 -7.70 17.20 13.76
C SER A 1 -8.35 16.24 12.79
N PHE A 2 -7.75 16.09 11.63
CA PHE A 2 -8.10 15.11 10.60
C PHE A 2 -6.84 14.36 10.20
N THR A 3 -6.86 13.03 10.29
CA THR A 3 -5.74 12.17 9.92
C THR A 3 -6.12 11.32 8.70
N LEU A 4 -5.43 11.51 7.59
CA LEU A 4 -5.58 10.69 6.41
C LEU A 4 -4.79 9.40 6.57
N ILE A 5 -5.49 8.27 6.56
CA ILE A 5 -4.84 6.96 6.47
C ILE A 5 -4.40 6.72 5.03
N SER A 6 -3.10 6.67 4.82
CA SER A 6 -2.47 6.42 3.54
C SER A 6 -1.70 5.09 3.51
N THR A 7 -0.91 4.87 2.49
CA THR A 7 -0.29 3.57 2.21
C THR A 7 1.10 3.74 1.59
N ASP A 8 1.95 2.74 1.75
CA ASP A 8 3.22 2.57 1.02
C ASP A 8 3.06 2.65 -0.51
N LYS A 9 1.88 2.29 -1.04
CA LYS A 9 1.59 2.31 -2.49
C LYS A 9 1.36 3.72 -3.06
N ALA A 10 1.23 4.74 -2.20
CA ALA A 10 1.24 6.15 -2.59
C ALA A 10 2.65 6.68 -2.93
N VAL A 11 3.71 5.95 -2.54
CA VAL A 11 5.09 6.26 -2.86
C VAL A 11 5.41 5.78 -4.27
N ARG A 12 5.79 6.67 -5.19
CA ARG A 12 6.06 6.34 -6.61
C ARG A 12 5.02 5.36 -7.18
N PRO A 13 3.74 5.74 -7.24
CA PRO A 13 2.67 4.83 -7.57
C PRO A 13 2.84 4.24 -8.98
N THR A 14 2.60 2.94 -9.10
CA THR A 14 2.65 2.18 -10.35
C THR A 14 1.26 1.75 -10.81
N ASN A 15 0.22 2.17 -10.10
CA ASN A 15 -1.18 1.88 -10.43
C ASN A 15 -2.09 3.02 -9.96
N VAL A 16 -3.31 3.04 -10.49
CA VAL A 16 -4.30 4.11 -10.23
C VAL A 16 -4.69 4.21 -8.76
N MET A 17 -4.75 3.09 -8.04
CA MET A 17 -5.07 3.10 -6.61
C MET A 17 -3.99 3.84 -5.80
N GLY A 18 -2.71 3.55 -6.05
CA GLY A 18 -1.61 4.28 -5.42
C GLY A 18 -1.62 5.77 -5.80
N ALA A 19 -1.84 6.08 -7.07
CA ALA A 19 -1.96 7.46 -7.56
C ALA A 19 -3.10 8.22 -6.88
N SER A 20 -4.28 7.62 -6.74
CA SER A 20 -5.42 8.25 -6.05
C SER A 20 -5.15 8.51 -4.57
N LYS A 21 -4.43 7.60 -3.90
CA LYS A 21 -3.99 7.82 -2.51
C LYS A 21 -2.97 8.96 -2.42
N ARG A 22 -2.02 9.06 -3.35
CA ARG A 22 -1.07 10.17 -3.39
C ARG A 22 -1.77 11.51 -3.66
N ILE A 23 -2.77 11.55 -4.54
CA ILE A 23 -3.59 12.74 -4.74
C ILE A 23 -4.32 13.16 -3.45
N ALA A 24 -4.88 12.20 -2.70
CA ALA A 24 -5.51 12.49 -1.41
C ALA A 24 -4.50 13.09 -0.41
N GLU A 25 -3.25 12.64 -0.40
CA GLU A 25 -2.19 13.25 0.40
C GLU A 25 -1.88 14.69 -0.05
N LEU A 26 -1.78 14.94 -1.36
CA LEU A 26 -1.57 16.30 -1.90
C LEU A 26 -2.71 17.24 -1.50
N ILE A 27 -3.97 16.76 -1.48
CA ILE A 27 -5.13 17.53 -1.02
C ILE A 27 -4.94 17.93 0.46
N CYS A 28 -4.60 16.98 1.32
CA CYS A 28 -4.35 17.27 2.74
C CYS A 28 -3.19 18.27 2.93
N GLN A 29 -2.08 18.08 2.20
CA GLN A 29 -0.92 18.96 2.28
C GLN A 29 -1.21 20.39 1.77
N ALA A 30 -1.98 20.50 0.67
CA ALA A 30 -2.37 21.81 0.11
C ALA A 30 -3.27 22.56 1.10
N HIS A 31 -4.30 21.92 1.63
CA HIS A 31 -5.19 22.53 2.62
C HIS A 31 -4.50 22.86 3.94
N ALA A 32 -3.53 22.06 4.38
CA ALA A 32 -2.78 22.36 5.60
C ALA A 32 -2.02 23.70 5.52
N LYS A 33 -1.67 24.17 4.31
CA LYS A 33 -1.02 25.48 4.09
C LYS A 33 -1.97 26.67 4.16
N GLU A 34 -3.29 26.44 4.05
CA GLU A 34 -4.32 27.49 4.04
C GLU A 34 -4.70 28.00 5.45
N LYS A 35 -3.92 27.63 6.49
CA LYS A 35 -4.16 28.05 7.87
C LYS A 35 -5.59 27.81 8.38
N LEU A 36 -6.13 26.65 8.08
CA LEU A 36 -7.41 26.21 8.60
C LEU A 36 -7.34 26.01 10.11
N ASP A 37 -8.48 26.19 10.81
CA ASP A 37 -8.60 25.88 12.25
C ASP A 37 -8.52 24.38 12.57
N ILE A 38 -8.23 23.56 11.57
CA ILE A 38 -8.09 22.12 11.70
C ILE A 38 -6.66 21.69 11.36
N LYS A 39 -6.08 20.85 12.18
CA LYS A 39 -4.81 20.19 11.89
C LYS A 39 -5.06 19.03 10.95
N LEU A 40 -4.28 18.96 9.86
CA LEU A 40 -4.32 17.91 8.85
C LEU A 40 -3.01 17.16 8.86
N ASP A 41 -3.06 15.85 8.93
CA ASP A 41 -1.88 14.97 8.86
C ASP A 41 -2.16 13.72 8.05
N ILE A 42 -1.10 13.08 7.65
CA ILE A 42 -1.11 11.90 6.81
C ILE A 42 -0.28 10.82 7.50
N VAL A 43 -0.79 9.59 7.57
CA VAL A 43 -0.02 8.46 8.10
C VAL A 43 0.05 7.35 7.05
N ARG A 44 1.27 7.03 6.65
CA ARG A 44 1.59 5.95 5.71
C ARG A 44 2.03 4.70 6.45
N PHE A 45 1.49 3.56 6.07
CA PHE A 45 1.98 2.25 6.47
C PHE A 45 1.71 1.20 5.39
N GLY A 46 2.34 0.05 5.51
CA GLY A 46 2.20 -1.07 4.58
C GLY A 46 0.94 -1.91 4.82
N ASN A 47 1.05 -3.23 4.65
CA ASN A 47 -0.11 -4.09 4.80
C ASN A 47 -0.43 -4.34 6.28
N VAL A 48 -1.72 -4.53 6.55
CA VAL A 48 -2.23 -4.88 7.89
C VAL A 48 -2.70 -6.34 7.87
N LEU A 49 -2.26 -7.12 8.86
CA LEU A 49 -2.59 -8.53 8.98
C LEU A 49 -4.10 -8.73 9.19
N GLY A 50 -4.68 -9.65 8.42
CA GLY A 50 -6.09 -10.03 8.59
C GLY A 50 -7.11 -9.01 8.06
N SER A 51 -6.68 -7.97 7.34
CA SER A 51 -7.60 -7.02 6.69
C SER A 51 -8.44 -7.70 5.60
N SER A 52 -9.65 -7.18 5.37
CA SER A 52 -10.56 -7.72 4.35
C SER A 52 -9.93 -7.69 2.95
N GLY A 53 -10.03 -8.79 2.21
CA GLY A 53 -9.46 -8.92 0.87
C GLY A 53 -7.93 -9.03 0.81
N SER A 54 -7.25 -9.13 1.97
CA SER A 54 -5.78 -9.26 2.01
C SER A 54 -5.30 -10.68 1.72
N VAL A 55 -3.98 -10.83 1.61
CA VAL A 55 -3.32 -12.09 1.25
C VAL A 55 -3.58 -13.22 2.25
N ILE A 56 -3.70 -12.94 3.54
CA ILE A 56 -3.93 -13.96 4.57
C ILE A 56 -5.30 -14.63 4.43
N PRO A 57 -6.43 -13.91 4.39
CA PRO A 57 -7.74 -14.52 4.11
C PRO A 57 -7.81 -15.24 2.75
N LEU A 58 -7.09 -14.73 1.74
CA LEU A 58 -7.01 -15.40 0.45
C LEU A 58 -6.32 -16.77 0.56
N PHE A 59 -5.13 -16.80 1.19
CA PHE A 59 -4.38 -18.04 1.36
C PHE A 59 -5.14 -19.04 2.23
N GLN A 60 -5.81 -18.58 3.29
CA GLN A 60 -6.63 -19.42 4.13
C GLN A 60 -7.73 -20.12 3.32
N LYS A 61 -8.51 -19.38 2.52
CA LYS A 61 -9.53 -19.95 1.62
C LYS A 61 -8.94 -20.93 0.61
N GLN A 62 -7.77 -20.63 0.05
CA GLN A 62 -7.11 -21.51 -0.91
C GLN A 62 -6.61 -22.81 -0.25
N ILE A 63 -6.08 -22.74 0.97
CA ILE A 63 -5.67 -23.93 1.74
C ILE A 63 -6.87 -24.79 2.10
N GLU A 64 -7.97 -24.21 2.59
CA GLU A 64 -9.23 -24.88 2.90
C GLU A 64 -9.82 -25.62 1.67
N ALA A 65 -9.66 -25.01 0.48
CA ALA A 65 -10.08 -25.61 -0.79
C ALA A 65 -9.11 -26.70 -1.33
N GLY A 66 -7.99 -26.98 -0.64
CA GLY A 66 -6.97 -27.94 -1.11
C GLY A 66 -5.94 -27.38 -2.07
N GLY A 67 -5.89 -26.06 -2.23
CA GLY A 67 -4.96 -25.33 -3.10
C GLY A 67 -5.46 -25.13 -4.54
N PRO A 68 -4.64 -24.57 -5.44
CA PRO A 68 -3.29 -24.06 -5.15
C PRO A 68 -3.30 -22.75 -4.37
N VAL A 69 -2.28 -22.55 -3.52
CA VAL A 69 -1.99 -21.23 -2.97
C VAL A 69 -1.24 -20.43 -4.04
N THR A 70 -1.80 -19.28 -4.43
CA THR A 70 -1.28 -18.48 -5.54
C THR A 70 -0.39 -17.33 -5.05
N VAL A 71 0.83 -17.28 -5.55
CA VAL A 71 1.81 -16.21 -5.25
C VAL A 71 2.21 -15.56 -6.56
N THR A 72 2.21 -14.23 -6.63
CA THR A 72 2.48 -13.52 -7.89
C THR A 72 3.95 -13.60 -8.31
N HIS A 73 4.89 -13.64 -7.37
CA HIS A 73 6.31 -13.81 -7.67
C HIS A 73 7.07 -14.36 -6.45
N ASN A 74 8.07 -15.21 -6.67
CA ASN A 74 8.83 -15.87 -5.60
C ASN A 74 9.72 -14.91 -4.76
N LYS A 75 10.05 -13.73 -5.29
CA LYS A 75 10.85 -12.70 -4.61
C LYS A 75 10.00 -11.56 -4.03
N ILE A 76 8.68 -11.56 -4.24
CA ILE A 76 7.83 -10.47 -3.77
C ILE A 76 7.84 -10.39 -2.26
N THR A 77 8.04 -9.18 -1.75
CA THR A 77 8.00 -8.90 -0.31
C THR A 77 6.95 -7.85 0.01
N ARG A 78 6.42 -7.92 1.23
CA ARG A 78 5.52 -6.91 1.77
C ARG A 78 5.83 -6.67 3.24
N TYR A 79 5.56 -5.45 3.69
CA TYR A 79 5.58 -5.12 5.10
C TYR A 79 4.25 -5.48 5.74
N PHE A 80 4.30 -5.94 6.98
CA PHE A 80 3.09 -6.29 7.73
C PHE A 80 3.13 -5.72 9.14
N MET A 81 1.96 -5.32 9.61
CA MET A 81 1.71 -4.85 10.96
C MET A 81 0.36 -5.38 11.44
N THR A 82 0.16 -5.54 12.72
CA THR A 82 -1.17 -5.89 13.25
C THR A 82 -2.12 -4.69 13.25
N ILE A 83 -3.43 -4.92 13.20
CA ILE A 83 -4.43 -3.84 13.25
C ILE A 83 -4.31 -3.00 14.54
N PRO A 84 -4.22 -3.60 15.75
CA PRO A 84 -4.06 -2.82 16.97
C PRO A 84 -2.81 -1.95 16.95
N GLU A 85 -1.66 -2.51 16.53
CA GLU A 85 -0.40 -1.79 16.43
C GLU A 85 -0.50 -0.60 15.47
N ALA A 86 -1.09 -0.79 14.28
CA ALA A 86 -1.30 0.31 13.33
C ALA A 86 -2.21 1.40 13.93
N ALA A 87 -3.30 1.01 14.57
CA ALA A 87 -4.23 1.96 15.19
C ALA A 87 -3.58 2.79 16.30
N GLU A 88 -2.82 2.17 17.20
CA GLU A 88 -2.09 2.86 18.26
C GLU A 88 -1.08 3.87 17.70
N LEU A 89 -0.29 3.47 16.71
CA LEU A 89 0.70 4.35 16.07
C LEU A 89 0.04 5.50 15.30
N VAL A 90 -1.10 5.28 14.66
CA VAL A 90 -1.87 6.34 13.99
C VAL A 90 -2.36 7.38 14.99
N ILE A 91 -2.91 6.95 16.15
CA ILE A 91 -3.37 7.86 17.20
C ILE A 91 -2.18 8.68 17.74
N GLN A 92 -1.04 8.07 17.96
CA GLN A 92 0.17 8.77 18.43
C GLN A 92 0.70 9.74 17.39
N ALA A 93 0.75 9.35 16.10
CA ALA A 93 1.16 10.24 15.00
C ALA A 93 0.26 11.49 14.93
N SER A 94 -1.07 11.31 15.04
CA SER A 94 -2.02 12.41 14.99
C SER A 94 -1.88 13.39 16.17
N ALA A 95 -1.39 12.93 17.30
CA ALA A 95 -1.12 13.78 18.46
C ALA A 95 0.13 14.66 18.29
N MET A 96 1.09 14.22 17.47
CA MET A 96 2.36 14.92 17.22
C MET A 96 2.31 15.93 16.07
N THR A 97 1.20 16.00 15.32
CA THR A 97 1.14 16.80 14.09
C THR A 97 1.24 18.30 14.32
N SER A 98 2.00 18.97 13.46
CA SER A 98 2.01 20.43 13.29
C SER A 98 1.15 20.93 12.13
N SER A 99 0.41 20.05 11.49
CA SER A 99 -0.37 20.22 10.25
C SER A 99 0.47 20.15 8.96
N GLY A 100 -0.01 19.33 8.00
CA GLY A 100 0.66 19.07 6.74
C GLY A 100 1.74 18.00 6.79
N ASP A 101 1.94 17.36 7.94
CA ASP A 101 2.95 16.34 8.13
C ASP A 101 2.57 15.01 7.46
N VAL A 102 3.57 14.36 6.90
CA VAL A 102 3.46 12.97 6.39
C VAL A 102 4.26 12.07 7.32
N PHE A 103 3.56 11.34 8.15
CA PHE A 103 4.17 10.33 9.03
C PHE A 103 4.27 8.99 8.31
N VAL A 104 5.34 8.25 8.60
CA VAL A 104 5.61 6.92 8.10
C VAL A 104 5.84 6.00 9.27
N LEU A 105 5.05 4.94 9.38
CA LEU A 105 5.21 3.96 10.45
C LEU A 105 6.35 2.99 10.13
N ASP A 106 7.18 2.70 11.11
CA ASP A 106 8.18 1.66 11.01
C ASP A 106 7.50 0.29 10.96
N MET A 107 7.57 -0.35 9.81
CA MET A 107 6.96 -1.65 9.53
C MET A 107 7.87 -2.84 9.86
N GLY A 108 9.07 -2.58 10.38
CA GLY A 108 10.07 -3.61 10.63
C GLY A 108 10.62 -4.22 9.35
N ARG A 109 10.85 -5.54 9.35
CA ARG A 109 11.42 -6.25 8.20
C ARG A 109 10.35 -6.71 7.21
N PRO A 110 10.58 -6.58 5.89
CA PRO A 110 9.66 -7.09 4.88
C PRO A 110 9.65 -8.62 4.87
N ILE A 111 8.48 -9.20 4.67
CA ILE A 111 8.25 -10.66 4.62
C ILE A 111 8.06 -11.08 3.17
N LYS A 112 8.73 -12.15 2.75
CA LYS A 112 8.46 -12.77 1.45
C LYS A 112 7.10 -13.43 1.46
N ILE A 113 6.27 -13.12 0.47
CA ILE A 113 4.90 -13.67 0.39
C ILE A 113 4.91 -15.19 0.21
N VAL A 114 5.89 -15.74 -0.48
CA VAL A 114 6.06 -17.18 -0.63
C VAL A 114 6.38 -17.86 0.72
N ASP A 115 7.13 -17.22 1.61
CA ASP A 115 7.46 -17.78 2.92
C ASP A 115 6.23 -17.70 3.86
N LEU A 116 5.44 -16.62 3.76
CA LEU A 116 4.14 -16.52 4.42
C LEU A 116 3.20 -17.67 3.97
N ALA A 117 3.13 -17.96 2.67
CA ALA A 117 2.33 -19.06 2.14
C ALA A 117 2.76 -20.41 2.72
N LYS A 118 4.08 -20.69 2.74
CA LYS A 118 4.63 -21.93 3.32
C LYS A 118 4.28 -22.09 4.80
N GLU A 119 4.46 -21.05 5.59
CA GLU A 119 4.13 -21.07 7.02
C GLU A 119 2.64 -21.28 7.25
N MET A 120 1.77 -20.63 6.50
CA MET A 120 0.31 -20.84 6.63
C MET A 120 -0.10 -22.26 6.28
N ILE A 121 0.47 -22.84 5.21
CA ILE A 121 0.22 -24.25 4.84
C ILE A 121 0.66 -25.18 5.97
N LYS A 122 1.86 -24.96 6.53
CA LYS A 122 2.41 -25.75 7.62
C LYS A 122 1.55 -25.65 8.89
N LEU A 123 1.13 -24.44 9.27
CA LEU A 123 0.25 -24.22 10.43
C LEU A 123 -1.12 -24.86 10.26
N SER A 124 -1.58 -25.04 9.02
CA SER A 124 -2.82 -25.77 8.70
C SER A 124 -2.66 -27.29 8.69
N GLY A 125 -1.47 -27.82 9.06
CA GLY A 125 -1.20 -29.26 9.15
C GLY A 125 -0.85 -29.94 7.82
N PHE A 126 -0.53 -29.15 6.78
CA PHE A 126 -0.16 -29.64 5.46
C PHE A 126 1.31 -29.42 5.14
N GLN A 127 1.82 -30.12 4.13
CA GLN A 127 3.10 -29.85 3.49
C GLN A 127 2.86 -29.09 2.18
N HIS A 128 3.83 -28.28 1.77
CA HIS A 128 3.76 -27.56 0.50
C HIS A 128 4.66 -28.20 -0.57
N TYR A 129 4.32 -27.98 -1.83
CA TYR A 129 5.21 -28.20 -2.97
C TYR A 129 4.95 -27.12 -4.03
N PHE A 130 5.92 -26.88 -4.90
CA PHE A 130 5.73 -25.97 -6.04
C PHE A 130 5.12 -26.72 -7.21
N SER A 131 4.15 -26.10 -7.87
CA SER A 131 3.50 -26.62 -9.08
C SER A 131 3.75 -25.64 -10.23
N ASP A 132 4.35 -26.13 -11.31
CA ASP A 132 4.59 -25.35 -12.53
C ASP A 132 3.32 -25.15 -13.36
N THR A 133 2.26 -25.93 -13.09
CA THR A 133 0.98 -25.85 -13.79
C THR A 133 -0.17 -25.65 -12.80
N PRO A 134 -0.76 -24.44 -12.72
CA PRO A 134 -1.86 -24.14 -11.80
C PRO A 134 -3.08 -25.06 -11.95
N ASN A 135 -3.30 -25.60 -13.15
CA ASN A 135 -4.46 -26.40 -13.51
C ASN A 135 -4.25 -27.93 -13.41
N GLN A 136 -3.04 -28.40 -13.13
CA GLN A 136 -2.75 -29.83 -12.93
C GLN A 136 -2.30 -30.10 -11.50
N VAL A 137 -3.19 -29.86 -10.57
CA VAL A 137 -2.97 -30.16 -9.15
C VAL A 137 -3.08 -31.66 -8.97
N GLN A 138 -1.96 -32.35 -8.77
CA GLN A 138 -1.98 -33.70 -8.23
C GLN A 138 -2.37 -33.59 -6.74
N HIS A 139 -3.60 -33.94 -6.41
CA HIS A 139 -4.07 -34.01 -5.01
C HIS A 139 -3.30 -35.11 -4.26
N LYS A 140 -2.11 -34.75 -3.77
CA LYS A 140 -1.38 -35.60 -2.83
C LYS A 140 -1.98 -35.40 -1.46
N THR A 141 -2.40 -36.47 -0.82
CA THR A 141 -2.92 -36.44 0.55
C THR A 141 -1.96 -35.67 1.47
N ARG A 142 -2.47 -34.61 2.13
CA ARG A 142 -1.71 -33.71 3.02
C ARG A 142 -0.68 -32.78 2.35
N HIS A 143 -0.79 -32.50 1.05
CA HIS A 143 0.09 -31.56 0.37
C HIS A 143 -0.71 -30.47 -0.33
N ILE A 144 -0.32 -29.22 -0.16
CA ILE A 144 -0.92 -28.05 -0.81
C ILE A 144 0.07 -27.48 -1.84
N PRO A 145 -0.31 -27.34 -3.12
CA PRO A 145 0.55 -26.74 -4.13
C PRO A 145 0.65 -25.23 -3.96
N ILE A 146 1.84 -24.68 -4.20
CA ILE A 146 2.08 -23.26 -4.39
C ILE A 146 2.32 -23.00 -5.86
N SER A 147 1.54 -22.12 -6.47
CA SER A 147 1.66 -21.73 -7.90
C SER A 147 2.12 -20.29 -8.03
N ILE A 148 3.10 -20.06 -8.91
CA ILE A 148 3.55 -18.71 -9.25
C ILE A 148 2.76 -18.23 -10.47
N THR A 149 2.03 -17.11 -10.32
CA THR A 149 1.08 -16.62 -11.34
C THR A 149 1.63 -15.51 -12.23
N GLY A 150 2.78 -14.93 -11.90
CA GLY A 150 3.29 -13.69 -12.50
C GLY A 150 2.80 -12.45 -11.77
N LEU A 151 3.59 -11.36 -11.85
CA LEU A 151 3.20 -10.06 -11.29
C LEU A 151 1.99 -9.51 -12.04
N ARG A 152 1.09 -8.84 -11.33
CA ARG A 152 -0.01 -8.09 -11.93
C ARG A 152 0.50 -6.78 -12.52
N ASN A 153 -0.23 -6.21 -13.47
CA ASN A 153 0.09 -4.87 -13.98
C ASN A 153 0.12 -3.85 -12.82
N GLY A 154 1.20 -3.10 -12.73
CA GLY A 154 1.41 -2.12 -11.67
C GLY A 154 1.65 -2.71 -10.28
N GLU A 155 1.94 -4.01 -10.16
CA GLU A 155 2.35 -4.61 -8.89
C GLU A 155 3.86 -4.50 -8.70
N LYS A 156 4.28 -3.86 -7.62
CA LYS A 156 5.71 -3.75 -7.26
C LYS A 156 6.24 -5.04 -6.68
N LEU A 157 7.48 -5.39 -7.05
CA LEU A 157 8.19 -6.51 -6.43
C LEU A 157 8.54 -6.19 -4.96
N TYR A 158 8.94 -4.96 -4.70
CA TYR A 158 9.28 -4.41 -3.39
C TYR A 158 8.52 -3.10 -3.16
N GLU A 159 7.90 -2.94 -2.01
CA GLU A 159 7.24 -1.68 -1.65
C GLU A 159 8.21 -0.72 -0.97
N GLU A 160 7.99 0.57 -1.18
CA GLU A 160 8.74 1.66 -0.60
C GLU A 160 7.85 2.42 0.39
N LEU A 161 8.37 2.74 1.57
CA LEU A 161 7.61 3.49 2.57
C LEU A 161 7.73 5.00 2.41
N LEU A 162 8.80 5.48 1.78
CA LEU A 162 9.08 6.91 1.57
C LEU A 162 9.92 7.14 0.32
N ILE A 163 9.87 8.37 -0.20
CA ILE A 163 10.74 8.85 -1.28
C ILE A 163 12.02 9.40 -0.64
N GLY A 164 13.17 8.87 -1.07
CA GLY A 164 14.47 9.27 -0.54
C GLY A 164 14.89 8.52 0.74
N ASN A 165 16.13 8.75 1.17
CA ASN A 165 16.78 7.96 2.21
C ASN A 165 16.91 8.71 3.55
N ASN A 166 16.16 9.79 3.78
CA ASN A 166 16.37 10.61 4.96
C ASN A 166 15.03 10.94 5.70
N PRO A 167 14.36 9.93 6.29
CA PRO A 167 13.23 10.21 7.15
C PRO A 167 13.71 10.93 8.40
N GLN A 168 12.97 11.94 8.83
CA GLN A 168 13.24 12.64 10.07
C GLN A 168 12.67 11.83 11.25
N PRO A 169 13.45 11.58 12.32
CA PRO A 169 12.92 10.93 13.51
C PRO A 169 11.89 11.84 14.18
N THR A 170 10.95 11.23 14.90
CA THR A 170 10.01 11.93 15.79
C THR A 170 10.32 11.57 17.25
N GLU A 171 9.50 12.07 18.17
CA GLU A 171 9.58 11.68 19.59
C GLU A 171 9.25 10.19 19.81
N HIS A 172 8.55 9.58 18.85
CA HIS A 172 8.20 8.16 18.91
C HIS A 172 9.15 7.33 18.04
N PRO A 173 9.83 6.29 18.59
CA PRO A 173 10.88 5.54 17.87
C PRO A 173 10.39 4.79 16.62
N ARG A 174 9.08 4.52 16.52
CA ARG A 174 8.48 3.80 15.38
C ARG A 174 7.67 4.71 14.44
N ILE A 175 7.74 6.02 14.62
CA ILE A 175 7.06 6.99 13.75
C ILE A 175 8.12 7.94 13.20
N MET A 176 8.23 8.00 11.88
CA MET A 176 9.12 8.90 11.17
C MET A 176 8.32 9.93 10.42
N LYS A 177 8.93 11.07 10.11
CA LYS A 177 8.35 12.13 9.29
C LYS A 177 9.04 12.16 7.93
N ALA A 178 8.25 12.10 6.85
CA ALA A 178 8.74 12.22 5.49
C ALA A 178 8.62 13.66 5.00
N SER A 179 9.64 14.11 4.26
CA SER A 179 9.61 15.38 3.52
C SER A 179 9.12 15.08 2.10
N GLU A 180 7.90 15.46 1.79
CA GLU A 180 7.25 15.15 0.52
C GLU A 180 7.00 16.39 -0.31
N VAL A 181 7.07 16.25 -1.64
CA VAL A 181 6.68 17.30 -2.56
C VAL A 181 5.19 17.60 -2.40
N SER A 182 4.83 18.86 -2.35
CA SER A 182 3.45 19.33 -2.26
C SER A 182 3.16 20.37 -3.34
N ILE A 183 1.91 20.56 -3.66
CA ILE A 183 1.40 21.50 -4.65
C ILE A 183 0.56 22.57 -3.95
N ASN A 184 0.45 23.77 -4.51
CA ASN A 184 -0.46 24.79 -3.98
C ASN A 184 -1.93 24.46 -4.32
N ILE A 185 -2.84 25.04 -3.57
CA ILE A 185 -4.28 24.72 -3.68
C ILE A 185 -4.87 25.11 -5.05
N SER A 186 -4.41 26.19 -5.67
CA SER A 186 -4.92 26.67 -6.96
C SER A 186 -4.57 25.70 -8.09
N ASP A 187 -3.29 25.29 -8.17
CA ASP A 187 -2.82 24.34 -9.18
C ASP A 187 -3.46 22.95 -8.96
N LEU A 188 -3.58 22.53 -7.69
CA LEU A 188 -4.24 21.29 -7.37
C LEU A 188 -5.71 21.29 -7.80
N THR A 189 -6.46 22.35 -7.52
CA THR A 189 -7.87 22.50 -7.91
C THR A 189 -8.03 22.44 -9.43
N PHE A 190 -7.12 23.09 -10.17
CA PHE A 190 -7.11 23.01 -11.63
C PHE A 190 -6.97 21.57 -12.13
N HIS A 191 -6.00 20.81 -11.60
CA HIS A 191 -5.83 19.41 -11.98
C HIS A 191 -6.99 18.51 -11.54
N LEU A 192 -7.56 18.72 -10.35
CA LEU A 192 -8.70 17.94 -9.87
C LEU A 192 -9.94 18.16 -10.72
N THR A 193 -10.24 19.40 -11.12
CA THR A 193 -11.38 19.70 -12.01
C THR A 193 -11.22 19.02 -13.38
N ARG A 194 -10.02 19.04 -13.94
CA ARG A 194 -9.71 18.33 -15.20
C ARG A 194 -9.84 16.82 -15.04
N LEU A 195 -9.38 16.26 -13.91
CA LEU A 195 -9.46 14.85 -13.61
C LEU A 195 -10.92 14.39 -13.47
N GLU A 196 -11.74 15.16 -12.76
CA GLU A 196 -13.17 14.89 -12.60
C GLU A 196 -13.87 14.85 -13.98
N ASN A 197 -13.64 15.86 -14.83
CA ASN A 197 -14.20 15.88 -16.19
C ASN A 197 -13.72 14.68 -17.02
N ALA A 198 -12.46 14.31 -16.94
CA ALA A 198 -11.92 13.16 -17.65
C ALA A 198 -12.52 11.83 -17.15
N CYS A 199 -12.75 11.69 -15.84
CA CYS A 199 -13.43 10.54 -15.26
C CYS A 199 -14.90 10.47 -15.73
N ASN A 200 -15.64 11.57 -15.69
CA ASN A 200 -17.05 11.64 -16.13
C ASN A 200 -17.21 11.31 -17.62
N THR A 201 -16.22 11.64 -18.44
CA THR A 201 -16.22 11.33 -19.89
C THR A 201 -15.50 10.01 -20.21
N HIS A 202 -15.05 9.26 -19.22
CA HIS A 202 -14.31 8.01 -19.37
C HIS A 202 -13.07 8.13 -20.29
N ASN A 203 -12.42 9.30 -20.30
CA ASN A 203 -11.26 9.58 -21.13
C ASN A 203 -9.97 9.14 -20.43
N LEU A 204 -9.59 7.86 -20.60
CA LEU A 204 -8.41 7.27 -19.99
C LEU A 204 -7.11 8.00 -20.36
N GLY A 205 -6.96 8.41 -21.63
CA GLY A 205 -5.75 9.13 -22.08
C GLY A 205 -5.55 10.43 -21.29
N THR A 206 -6.62 11.22 -21.12
CA THR A 206 -6.57 12.46 -20.34
C THR A 206 -6.33 12.17 -18.86
N ILE A 207 -6.90 11.11 -18.28
CA ILE A 207 -6.65 10.71 -16.90
C ILE A 207 -5.14 10.43 -16.69
N PHE A 208 -4.54 9.58 -17.51
CA PHE A 208 -3.11 9.27 -17.40
C PHE A 208 -2.21 10.48 -17.62
N ASN A 209 -2.55 11.38 -18.55
CA ASN A 209 -1.80 12.63 -18.74
C ASN A 209 -1.82 13.47 -17.46
N ILE A 210 -2.97 13.65 -16.83
CA ILE A 210 -3.09 14.43 -15.58
C ILE A 210 -2.30 13.76 -14.44
N LEU A 211 -2.34 12.43 -14.32
CA LEU A 211 -1.55 11.71 -13.32
C LEU A 211 -0.04 11.93 -13.52
N ASN A 212 0.44 12.09 -14.74
CA ASN A 212 1.83 12.39 -15.05
C ASN A 212 2.19 13.88 -14.86
N GLU A 213 1.23 14.81 -14.99
CA GLU A 213 1.44 16.25 -14.73
C GLU A 213 1.53 16.54 -13.22
N LEU A 214 0.84 15.79 -12.38
CA LEU A 214 0.89 15.93 -10.93
C LEU A 214 2.20 15.41 -10.35
N PRO A 215 2.69 15.95 -9.22
CA PRO A 215 3.94 15.52 -8.58
C PRO A 215 3.76 14.19 -7.83
N LEU A 216 3.34 13.14 -8.55
CA LEU A 216 3.10 11.82 -8.00
C LEU A 216 4.30 10.89 -8.17
N GLU A 217 5.23 11.19 -9.07
CA GLU A 217 6.23 10.25 -9.59
C GLU A 217 5.56 8.96 -10.12
N PHE A 218 4.40 9.13 -10.79
CA PHE A 218 3.61 8.04 -11.33
C PHE A 218 4.35 7.34 -12.47
N ASN A 219 4.45 6.02 -12.39
CA ASN A 219 5.11 5.18 -13.39
C ASN A 219 4.21 4.00 -13.74
N HIS A 220 3.55 4.09 -14.91
CA HIS A 220 2.59 3.09 -15.38
C HIS A 220 3.08 2.39 -16.64
#